data_74a14433c086cdd1e55440c1991c435f
#
_entry.id   74a14433c086cdd1e55440c1991c435f
#
_cell.length_a   1.000
_cell.length_b   1.000
_cell.length_c   1.000
_cell.angle_alpha   90.00
_cell.angle_beta   90.00
_cell.angle_gamma   90.00
#
_symmetry.space_group_name_H-M   'P 1'
#
loop_
_entity.id
_entity.type
_entity.pdbx_description
1 polymer ?
#
loop_
_entity_poly.entity_id
_entity_poly.type
_entity_poly.pdbx_seq_one_letter_code
_entity_poly.pdbx_strand_id
1 'polypeptide(L)'
;MKKKHHHKKKPSVFKKWIGKLHLWFGLSIGLLIFIISITGTLFVFKDEIENFSRKEYIYHHEQNIAEKKALPIRVLEKLVDEQVNEKYKIHWVNVPIDKNMSYQFYWYEHNTKAWNYFDEFPIYKQAYVNPYTGKVLKLFDEKNGFFAIVKSIHWSFLLKQDWGKYVVGIPVIIFIIMLISGIILWWPKNKAARKQRFRFQWKDTTRWKRKNYDMHNILGFYASVLGLVFTITGLF
;
A
#
# COMPACT_ATOMS: atom_id res chain seq x y z
N MET A 1 50.64 -19.53 31.70
CA MET A 1 49.84 -19.03 30.58
C MET A 1 49.09 -17.77 31.01
N LYS A 2 49.48 -16.57 30.54
CA LYS A 2 48.80 -15.32 30.89
C LYS A 2 47.53 -15.18 30.03
N LYS A 3 46.32 -15.19 30.65
CA LYS A 3 45.05 -14.85 29.99
C LYS A 3 45.12 -13.40 29.51
N LYS A 4 45.18 -13.16 28.17
CA LYS A 4 45.03 -11.84 27.60
C LYS A 4 43.59 -11.34 27.91
N HIS A 5 43.43 -10.42 28.83
CA HIS A 5 42.22 -9.68 29.05
C HIS A 5 41.94 -8.84 27.78
N HIS A 6 41.01 -9.29 26.93
CA HIS A 6 40.50 -8.48 25.84
C HIS A 6 39.70 -7.32 26.44
N HIS A 7 40.30 -6.15 26.56
CA HIS A 7 39.57 -4.91 26.84
C HIS A 7 38.51 -4.70 25.77
N LYS A 8 37.23 -4.91 26.11
CA LYS A 8 36.10 -4.54 25.25
C LYS A 8 36.13 -3.03 25.06
N LYS A 9 36.56 -2.53 23.90
CA LYS A 9 36.50 -1.10 23.58
C LYS A 9 35.08 -0.62 23.80
N LYS A 10 34.86 0.36 24.66
CA LYS A 10 33.56 1.01 24.89
C LYS A 10 33.03 1.56 23.54
N PRO A 11 31.75 1.43 23.25
CA PRO A 11 31.19 2.01 22.03
C PRO A 11 31.39 3.53 22.05
N SER A 12 31.71 4.13 20.90
CA SER A 12 31.85 5.59 20.79
C SER A 12 30.55 6.29 21.21
N VAL A 13 30.67 7.49 21.75
CA VAL A 13 29.53 8.33 22.16
C VAL A 13 28.52 8.46 21.01
N PHE A 14 29.01 8.66 19.79
CA PHE A 14 28.22 8.70 18.56
C PHE A 14 27.33 7.47 18.35
N LYS A 15 27.88 6.24 18.45
CA LYS A 15 27.07 5.00 18.32
C LYS A 15 26.05 4.82 19.44
N LYS A 16 26.31 5.35 20.63
CA LYS A 16 25.33 5.32 21.72
C LYS A 16 24.12 6.23 21.41
N TRP A 17 24.38 7.44 20.91
CA TRP A 17 23.32 8.37 20.51
C TRP A 17 22.49 7.83 19.34
N ILE A 18 23.14 7.34 18.28
CA ILE A 18 22.42 6.70 17.16
C ILE A 18 21.55 5.55 17.67
N GLY A 19 22.06 4.71 18.59
CA GLY A 19 21.28 3.60 19.15
C GLY A 19 20.04 4.07 19.94
N LYS A 20 20.17 5.17 20.68
CA LYS A 20 19.00 5.77 21.37
C LYS A 20 17.98 6.32 20.38
N LEU A 21 18.42 7.10 19.40
CA LEU A 21 17.54 7.65 18.36
C LEU A 21 16.83 6.54 17.57
N HIS A 22 17.57 5.51 17.15
CA HIS A 22 17.02 4.36 16.46
C HIS A 22 15.95 3.64 17.30
N LEU A 23 16.20 3.46 18.60
CA LEU A 23 15.21 2.84 19.49
C LEU A 23 13.95 3.69 19.64
N TRP A 24 14.09 4.98 19.96
CA TRP A 24 12.95 5.86 20.20
C TRP A 24 12.11 6.08 18.94
N PHE A 25 12.73 6.38 17.82
CA PHE A 25 12.02 6.49 16.55
C PHE A 25 11.38 5.16 16.14
N GLY A 26 12.09 4.04 16.30
CA GLY A 26 11.54 2.74 15.96
C GLY A 26 10.29 2.38 16.78
N LEU A 27 10.26 2.75 18.06
CA LEU A 27 9.08 2.53 18.91
C LEU A 27 7.92 3.48 18.54
N SER A 28 8.23 4.76 18.26
CA SER A 28 7.17 5.76 17.99
C SER A 28 6.51 5.56 16.63
N ILE A 29 7.28 5.25 15.58
CA ILE A 29 6.72 5.17 14.21
C ILE A 29 6.57 3.73 13.71
N GLY A 30 7.10 2.74 14.42
CA GLY A 30 7.14 1.35 13.96
C GLY A 30 5.77 0.78 13.61
N LEU A 31 4.75 1.07 14.42
CA LEU A 31 3.38 0.64 14.16
C LEU A 31 2.79 1.33 12.92
N LEU A 32 3.05 2.63 12.74
CA LEU A 32 2.57 3.38 11.57
C LEU A 32 3.20 2.82 10.29
N ILE A 33 4.52 2.63 10.27
CA ILE A 33 5.23 2.03 9.12
C ILE A 33 4.76 0.62 8.83
N PHE A 34 4.46 -0.17 9.86
CA PHE A 34 3.90 -1.52 9.70
C PHE A 34 2.54 -1.48 8.99
N ILE A 35 1.64 -0.58 9.41
CA ILE A 35 0.32 -0.40 8.76
C ILE A 35 0.49 0.06 7.31
N ILE A 36 1.34 1.06 7.06
CA ILE A 36 1.63 1.56 5.71
C ILE A 36 2.18 0.43 4.84
N SER A 37 3.10 -0.39 5.35
CA SER A 37 3.70 -1.49 4.60
C SER A 37 2.69 -2.58 4.24
N ILE A 38 1.83 -2.99 5.17
CA ILE A 38 0.77 -3.98 4.91
C ILE A 38 -0.23 -3.45 3.89
N THR A 39 -0.72 -2.22 4.10
CA THR A 39 -1.72 -1.63 3.20
C THR A 39 -1.16 -1.42 1.79
N GLY A 40 0.09 -0.99 1.65
CA GLY A 40 0.75 -0.92 0.35
C GLY A 40 0.90 -2.28 -0.32
N THR A 41 1.31 -3.30 0.43
CA THR A 41 1.42 -4.67 -0.08
C THR A 41 0.07 -5.21 -0.56
N LEU A 42 -1.00 -5.01 0.21
CA LEU A 42 -2.35 -5.42 -0.19
C LEU A 42 -2.81 -4.68 -1.45
N PHE A 43 -2.50 -3.38 -1.55
CA PHE A 43 -2.93 -2.56 -2.67
C PHE A 43 -2.23 -2.94 -3.99
N VAL A 44 -1.02 -3.48 -3.95
CA VAL A 44 -0.32 -4.00 -5.15
C VAL A 44 -1.10 -5.11 -5.85
N PHE A 45 -1.82 -5.94 -5.10
CA PHE A 45 -2.63 -7.05 -5.64
C PHE A 45 -4.09 -6.67 -5.93
N LYS A 46 -4.43 -5.36 -5.93
CA LYS A 46 -5.79 -4.88 -6.14
C LYS A 46 -6.37 -5.38 -7.45
N ASP A 47 -5.67 -5.13 -8.55
CA ASP A 47 -6.20 -5.40 -9.89
C ASP A 47 -6.39 -6.90 -10.13
N GLU A 48 -5.48 -7.75 -9.65
CA GLU A 48 -5.61 -9.20 -9.76
C GLU A 48 -6.81 -9.71 -8.97
N ILE A 49 -6.98 -9.23 -7.74
CA ILE A 49 -8.09 -9.66 -6.87
C ILE A 49 -9.43 -9.13 -7.39
N GLU A 50 -9.50 -7.87 -7.80
CA GLU A 50 -10.74 -7.30 -8.36
C GLU A 50 -11.11 -7.94 -9.69
N ASN A 51 -10.16 -8.15 -10.60
CA ASN A 51 -10.40 -8.84 -11.87
C ASN A 51 -10.88 -10.28 -11.66
N PHE A 52 -10.34 -10.99 -10.68
CA PHE A 52 -10.81 -12.32 -10.34
C PHE A 52 -12.22 -12.30 -9.75
N SER A 53 -12.49 -11.44 -8.77
CA SER A 53 -13.76 -11.38 -8.06
C SER A 53 -14.91 -10.77 -8.88
N ARG A 54 -14.59 -9.90 -9.84
CA ARG A 54 -15.56 -9.19 -10.67
C ARG A 54 -15.64 -9.74 -12.10
N LYS A 55 -15.00 -10.87 -12.39
CA LYS A 55 -14.87 -11.44 -13.74
C LYS A 55 -16.22 -11.58 -14.47
N GLU A 56 -17.27 -11.98 -13.76
CA GLU A 56 -18.62 -12.15 -14.31
C GLU A 56 -19.27 -10.83 -14.75
N TYR A 57 -18.80 -9.67 -14.24
CA TYR A 57 -19.30 -8.34 -14.60
C TYR A 57 -18.39 -7.63 -15.59
N ILE A 58 -17.09 -7.94 -15.56
CA ILE A 58 -16.12 -7.39 -16.50
C ILE A 58 -16.39 -7.88 -17.91
N TYR A 59 -16.81 -9.13 -18.07
CA TYR A 59 -17.15 -9.72 -19.36
C TYR A 59 -18.66 -9.93 -19.45
N HIS A 60 -19.28 -9.35 -20.48
CA HIS A 60 -20.69 -9.63 -20.76
C HIS A 60 -20.83 -10.91 -21.61
N HIS A 61 -22.00 -11.55 -21.59
CA HIS A 61 -22.26 -12.80 -22.28
C HIS A 61 -23.06 -12.61 -23.59
N GLU A 62 -22.83 -11.51 -24.31
CA GLU A 62 -23.48 -11.30 -25.60
C GLU A 62 -22.94 -12.22 -26.68
N GLN A 63 -23.86 -12.77 -27.50
CA GLN A 63 -23.50 -13.60 -28.64
C GLN A 63 -23.41 -12.76 -29.91
N ASN A 64 -22.63 -13.24 -30.91
CA ASN A 64 -22.47 -12.62 -32.21
C ASN A 64 -21.96 -11.15 -32.16
N ILE A 65 -21.02 -10.86 -31.26
CA ILE A 65 -20.49 -9.51 -31.02
C ILE A 65 -19.86 -8.92 -32.29
N ALA A 66 -19.31 -9.76 -33.18
CA ALA A 66 -18.68 -9.30 -34.43
C ALA A 66 -19.64 -8.51 -35.31
N GLU A 67 -20.93 -8.85 -35.25
CA GLU A 67 -22.01 -8.24 -36.05
C GLU A 67 -22.76 -7.12 -35.30
N LYS A 68 -22.53 -7.02 -33.98
CA LYS A 68 -23.21 -6.03 -33.13
C LYS A 68 -22.42 -4.73 -33.05
N LYS A 69 -23.16 -3.63 -33.08
CA LYS A 69 -22.64 -2.29 -32.84
C LYS A 69 -23.02 -1.85 -31.42
N ALA A 70 -22.05 -1.42 -30.64
CA ALA A 70 -22.31 -0.86 -29.31
C ALA A 70 -23.23 0.37 -29.44
N LEU A 71 -24.09 0.55 -28.44
CA LEU A 71 -24.93 1.73 -28.34
C LEU A 71 -24.08 2.99 -28.14
N PRO A 72 -24.52 4.15 -28.70
CA PRO A 72 -23.83 5.40 -28.41
C PRO A 72 -23.78 5.71 -26.93
N ILE A 73 -22.69 6.29 -26.45
CA ILE A 73 -22.47 6.57 -25.01
C ILE A 73 -23.63 7.39 -24.44
N ARG A 74 -24.12 8.39 -25.15
CA ARG A 74 -25.29 9.22 -24.71
C ARG A 74 -26.57 8.41 -24.48
N VAL A 75 -26.77 7.35 -25.25
CA VAL A 75 -27.90 6.43 -25.07
C VAL A 75 -27.70 5.58 -23.86
N LEU A 76 -26.45 5.03 -23.70
CA LEU A 76 -26.07 4.25 -22.53
C LEU A 76 -26.21 5.07 -21.25
N GLU A 77 -25.74 6.32 -21.22
CA GLU A 77 -25.87 7.21 -20.06
C GLU A 77 -27.31 7.35 -19.60
N LYS A 78 -28.25 7.59 -20.54
CA LYS A 78 -29.67 7.67 -20.20
C LYS A 78 -30.23 6.37 -19.63
N LEU A 79 -29.93 5.24 -20.27
CA LEU A 79 -30.38 3.92 -19.81
C LEU A 79 -29.81 3.55 -18.44
N VAL A 80 -28.57 3.95 -18.18
CA VAL A 80 -27.90 3.73 -16.91
C VAL A 80 -28.47 4.63 -15.81
N ASP A 81 -28.71 5.91 -16.11
CA ASP A 81 -29.33 6.84 -15.16
C ASP A 81 -30.74 6.38 -14.76
N GLU A 82 -31.54 5.87 -15.70
CA GLU A 82 -32.89 5.32 -15.44
C GLU A 82 -32.83 4.08 -14.54
N GLN A 83 -31.83 3.21 -14.71
CA GLN A 83 -31.67 1.97 -13.93
C GLN A 83 -31.08 2.20 -12.54
N VAL A 84 -30.10 3.10 -12.42
CA VAL A 84 -29.37 3.34 -11.17
C VAL A 84 -30.07 4.39 -10.31
N ASN A 85 -30.71 5.35 -10.91
CA ASN A 85 -31.47 6.47 -10.28
C ASN A 85 -30.63 7.18 -9.20
N GLU A 86 -29.36 7.47 -9.52
CA GLU A 86 -28.45 8.17 -8.60
C GLU A 86 -28.70 9.69 -8.67
N LYS A 87 -28.58 10.37 -7.53
CA LYS A 87 -28.71 11.83 -7.42
C LYS A 87 -27.63 12.57 -8.21
N TYR A 88 -26.45 11.96 -8.30
CA TYR A 88 -25.26 12.53 -8.93
C TYR A 88 -25.16 12.10 -10.39
N LYS A 89 -24.58 12.96 -11.22
CA LYS A 89 -24.39 12.67 -12.66
C LYS A 89 -23.19 11.72 -12.84
N ILE A 90 -23.23 10.97 -13.93
CA ILE A 90 -22.09 10.19 -14.40
C ILE A 90 -20.92 11.15 -14.64
N HIS A 91 -19.77 10.85 -14.04
CA HIS A 91 -18.59 11.71 -14.11
C HIS A 91 -17.66 11.31 -15.27
N TRP A 92 -17.43 10.03 -15.48
CA TRP A 92 -16.69 9.50 -16.63
C TRP A 92 -17.15 8.09 -17.00
N VAL A 93 -16.81 7.69 -18.23
CA VAL A 93 -17.06 6.36 -18.76
C VAL A 93 -15.75 5.79 -19.27
N ASN A 94 -15.41 4.59 -18.84
CA ASN A 94 -14.29 3.82 -19.38
C ASN A 94 -14.80 2.85 -20.43
N VAL A 95 -14.24 2.95 -21.66
CA VAL A 95 -14.60 2.13 -22.82
C VAL A 95 -13.44 1.21 -23.13
N PRO A 96 -13.51 -0.09 -22.81
CA PRO A 96 -12.47 -1.04 -23.12
C PRO A 96 -12.27 -1.24 -24.63
N ILE A 97 -11.04 -1.59 -25.03
CA ILE A 97 -10.74 -1.96 -26.42
C ILE A 97 -11.33 -3.32 -26.77
N ASP A 98 -11.32 -4.27 -25.80
CA ASP A 98 -11.92 -5.58 -25.97
C ASP A 98 -13.44 -5.48 -26.00
N LYS A 99 -14.03 -5.85 -27.14
CA LYS A 99 -15.48 -5.81 -27.35
C LYS A 99 -16.27 -6.78 -26.45
N ASN A 100 -15.64 -7.74 -25.82
CA ASN A 100 -16.26 -8.65 -24.86
C ASN A 100 -16.38 -8.06 -23.46
N MET A 101 -15.72 -6.91 -23.21
CA MET A 101 -15.74 -6.26 -21.90
C MET A 101 -16.89 -5.27 -21.78
N SER A 102 -17.44 -5.22 -20.57
CA SER A 102 -18.46 -4.25 -20.17
C SER A 102 -17.89 -2.84 -20.09
N TYR A 103 -18.69 -1.85 -20.45
CA TYR A 103 -18.34 -0.46 -20.21
C TYR A 103 -18.49 -0.16 -18.72
N GLN A 104 -17.65 0.75 -18.21
CA GLN A 104 -17.64 1.10 -16.79
C GLN A 104 -18.04 2.55 -16.63
N PHE A 105 -19.13 2.79 -15.91
CA PHE A 105 -19.67 4.10 -15.62
C PHE A 105 -19.37 4.46 -14.19
N TYR A 106 -18.92 5.72 -13.96
CA TYR A 106 -18.48 6.17 -12.66
C TYR A 106 -19.22 7.40 -12.20
N TRP A 107 -19.70 7.37 -10.95
CA TRP A 107 -20.16 8.52 -10.20
C TRP A 107 -19.10 8.91 -9.19
N TYR A 108 -18.71 10.16 -9.20
CA TYR A 108 -17.65 10.65 -8.36
C TYR A 108 -17.86 12.12 -8.05
N GLU A 109 -17.80 12.47 -6.75
CA GLU A 109 -17.84 13.85 -6.28
C GLU A 109 -16.74 14.04 -5.23
N HIS A 110 -16.15 15.21 -5.23
CA HIS A 110 -15.06 15.56 -4.31
C HIS A 110 -15.43 16.79 -3.49
N ASN A 111 -15.50 16.62 -2.16
CA ASN A 111 -15.76 17.70 -1.21
C ASN A 111 -14.43 18.32 -0.73
N THR A 112 -14.11 19.49 -1.21
CA THR A 112 -12.88 20.21 -0.86
C THR A 112 -12.83 20.66 0.60
N LYS A 113 -13.98 20.72 1.31
CA LYS A 113 -14.09 21.16 2.70
C LYS A 113 -14.04 19.99 3.72
N ALA A 114 -13.90 18.77 3.26
CA ALA A 114 -13.86 17.60 4.11
C ALA A 114 -12.59 17.55 4.99
N TRP A 115 -12.65 16.81 6.09
CA TRP A 115 -11.52 16.51 6.98
C TRP A 115 -11.02 15.07 6.86
N ASN A 116 -11.89 14.17 6.45
CA ASN A 116 -11.62 12.74 6.37
C ASN A 116 -12.02 12.19 4.99
N TYR A 117 -11.58 10.99 4.69
CA TYR A 117 -11.84 10.27 3.45
C TYR A 117 -13.35 10.14 3.14
N PHE A 118 -14.16 9.78 4.13
CA PHE A 118 -15.59 9.50 3.91
C PHE A 118 -16.41 10.75 3.55
N ASP A 119 -16.00 11.90 4.07
CA ASP A 119 -16.61 13.18 3.74
C ASP A 119 -15.99 13.81 2.48
N GLU A 120 -14.72 13.46 2.18
CA GLU A 120 -14.01 13.91 0.98
C GLU A 120 -14.67 13.37 -0.30
N PHE A 121 -15.18 12.14 -0.24
CA PHE A 121 -15.88 11.50 -1.35
C PHE A 121 -17.36 11.24 -0.98
N PRO A 122 -18.28 12.20 -1.17
CA PRO A 122 -19.70 12.00 -0.94
C PRO A 122 -20.25 10.80 -1.69
N ILE A 123 -19.81 10.62 -2.95
CA ILE A 123 -20.09 9.46 -3.78
C ILE A 123 -18.84 9.03 -4.55
N TYR A 124 -18.62 7.72 -4.60
CA TYR A 124 -17.73 7.07 -5.55
C TYR A 124 -18.26 5.67 -5.84
N LYS A 125 -18.94 5.53 -6.98
CA LYS A 125 -19.58 4.29 -7.43
C LYS A 125 -19.13 3.93 -8.84
N GLN A 126 -19.17 2.65 -9.16
CA GLN A 126 -18.84 2.08 -10.45
C GLN A 126 -19.93 1.11 -10.88
N ALA A 127 -20.45 1.28 -12.11
CA ALA A 127 -21.35 0.31 -12.72
C ALA A 127 -20.69 -0.36 -13.92
N TYR A 128 -20.84 -1.68 -14.02
CA TYR A 128 -20.53 -2.45 -15.22
C TYR A 128 -21.80 -2.54 -16.08
N VAL A 129 -21.68 -2.15 -17.34
CA VAL A 129 -22.81 -1.99 -18.27
C VAL A 129 -22.53 -2.75 -19.54
N ASN A 130 -23.50 -3.56 -19.98
CA ASN A 130 -23.44 -4.21 -21.28
C ASN A 130 -23.57 -3.14 -22.39
N PRO A 131 -22.57 -2.95 -23.27
CA PRO A 131 -22.58 -1.87 -24.25
C PRO A 131 -23.58 -2.06 -25.39
N TYR A 132 -24.12 -3.27 -25.57
CA TYR A 132 -25.05 -3.59 -26.66
C TYR A 132 -26.48 -3.48 -26.23
N THR A 133 -26.80 -3.66 -24.95
CA THR A 133 -28.18 -3.64 -24.43
C THR A 133 -28.44 -2.46 -23.48
N GLY A 134 -27.39 -1.82 -22.94
CA GLY A 134 -27.53 -0.80 -21.92
C GLY A 134 -27.88 -1.36 -20.52
N LYS A 135 -27.90 -2.67 -20.35
CA LYS A 135 -28.23 -3.30 -19.07
C LYS A 135 -27.08 -3.09 -18.07
N VAL A 136 -27.39 -2.58 -16.88
CA VAL A 136 -26.47 -2.53 -15.75
C VAL A 136 -26.31 -3.94 -15.16
N LEU A 137 -25.12 -4.50 -15.26
CA LEU A 137 -24.81 -5.84 -14.77
C LEU A 137 -24.56 -5.84 -13.25
N LYS A 138 -23.83 -4.82 -12.77
CA LYS A 138 -23.55 -4.62 -11.35
C LYS A 138 -23.18 -3.18 -11.05
N LEU A 139 -23.63 -2.70 -9.89
CA LEU A 139 -23.23 -1.44 -9.30
C LEU A 139 -22.38 -1.74 -8.05
N PHE A 140 -21.19 -1.16 -7.97
CA PHE A 140 -20.31 -1.23 -6.82
C PHE A 140 -20.22 0.11 -6.11
N ASP A 141 -20.25 0.09 -4.79
CA ASP A 141 -19.87 1.22 -3.95
C ASP A 141 -18.36 1.19 -3.74
N GLU A 142 -17.64 1.88 -4.62
CA GLU A 142 -16.17 1.94 -4.56
C GLU A 142 -15.68 2.73 -3.35
N LYS A 143 -16.43 3.72 -2.87
CA LYS A 143 -16.10 4.51 -1.70
C LYS A 143 -15.87 3.64 -0.45
N ASN A 144 -16.78 2.69 -0.23
CA ASN A 144 -16.73 1.76 0.91
C ASN A 144 -16.06 0.43 0.55
N GLY A 145 -15.51 0.33 -0.66
CA GLY A 145 -14.80 -0.86 -1.14
C GLY A 145 -13.52 -1.13 -0.36
N PHE A 146 -13.19 -2.41 -0.19
CA PHE A 146 -12.01 -2.85 0.56
C PHE A 146 -10.72 -2.14 0.10
N PHE A 147 -10.45 -2.12 -1.20
CA PHE A 147 -9.23 -1.52 -1.74
C PHE A 147 -9.21 0.01 -1.68
N ALA A 148 -10.37 0.67 -1.72
CA ALA A 148 -10.44 2.10 -1.51
C ALA A 148 -10.08 2.49 -0.06
N ILE A 149 -10.56 1.72 0.91
CA ILE A 149 -10.19 1.88 2.33
C ILE A 149 -8.69 1.59 2.52
N VAL A 150 -8.19 0.47 1.98
CA VAL A 150 -6.76 0.11 2.04
C VAL A 150 -5.88 1.21 1.44
N LYS A 151 -6.24 1.71 0.25
CA LYS A 151 -5.56 2.84 -0.40
C LYS A 151 -5.57 4.09 0.48
N SER A 152 -6.72 4.44 1.02
CA SER A 152 -6.86 5.64 1.85
C SER A 152 -6.07 5.54 3.16
N ILE A 153 -6.00 4.36 3.79
CA ILE A 153 -5.12 4.13 4.94
C ILE A 153 -3.66 4.31 4.52
N HIS A 154 -3.25 3.71 3.39
CA HIS A 154 -1.88 3.79 2.91
C HIS A 154 -1.42 5.22 2.60
N TRP A 155 -2.29 6.04 2.02
CA TRP A 155 -1.95 7.38 1.55
C TRP A 155 -2.18 8.48 2.57
N SER A 156 -3.15 8.32 3.46
CA SER A 156 -3.62 9.42 4.29
C SER A 156 -4.17 9.02 5.66
N PHE A 157 -4.13 7.74 6.05
CA PHE A 157 -4.76 7.24 7.29
C PHE A 157 -6.23 7.61 7.40
N LEU A 158 -7.00 7.53 6.30
CA LEU A 158 -8.41 7.91 6.22
C LEU A 158 -8.68 9.41 6.49
N LEU A 159 -7.65 10.22 6.51
CA LEU A 159 -7.80 11.67 6.51
C LEU A 159 -7.98 12.17 5.08
N LYS A 160 -8.47 13.40 4.93
CA LYS A 160 -8.42 14.07 3.63
C LYS A 160 -7.00 14.12 3.11
N GLN A 161 -6.82 13.88 1.81
CA GLN A 161 -5.49 13.72 1.20
C GLN A 161 -4.56 14.92 1.44
N ASP A 162 -5.08 16.15 1.48
CA ASP A 162 -4.30 17.37 1.70
C ASP A 162 -3.51 17.35 3.02
N TRP A 163 -4.11 16.78 4.06
CA TRP A 163 -3.52 16.68 5.40
C TRP A 163 -2.89 15.31 5.65
N GLY A 164 -3.56 14.27 5.20
CA GLY A 164 -3.17 12.89 5.41
C GLY A 164 -1.81 12.56 4.81
N LYS A 165 -1.43 13.17 3.68
CA LYS A 165 -0.10 13.03 3.09
C LYS A 165 1.04 13.40 4.05
N TYR A 166 0.84 14.36 4.96
CA TYR A 166 1.85 14.70 5.98
C TYR A 166 1.87 13.68 7.11
N VAL A 167 0.70 13.14 7.49
CA VAL A 167 0.60 12.11 8.54
C VAL A 167 1.30 10.81 8.11
N VAL A 168 1.30 10.50 6.82
CA VAL A 168 2.05 9.37 6.25
C VAL A 168 3.49 9.76 5.92
N GLY A 169 3.71 10.89 5.28
CA GLY A 169 5.03 11.31 4.77
C GLY A 169 6.06 11.58 5.87
N ILE A 170 5.65 12.21 6.99
CA ILE A 170 6.59 12.47 8.11
C ILE A 170 7.14 11.17 8.70
N PRO A 171 6.34 10.16 9.09
CA PRO A 171 6.84 8.85 9.49
C PRO A 171 7.74 8.18 8.45
N VAL A 172 7.43 8.31 7.15
CA VAL A 172 8.26 7.75 6.07
C VAL A 172 9.64 8.42 6.02
N ILE A 173 9.73 9.74 6.18
CA ILE A 173 11.02 10.46 6.27
C ILE A 173 11.81 9.99 7.50
N ILE A 174 11.16 9.88 8.67
CA ILE A 174 11.81 9.36 9.87
C ILE A 174 12.27 7.92 9.65
N PHE A 175 11.50 7.11 8.91
CA PHE A 175 11.87 5.73 8.58
C PHE A 175 13.13 5.66 7.69
N ILE A 176 13.35 6.58 6.75
CA ILE A 176 14.61 6.67 6.01
C ILE A 176 15.79 6.87 6.98
N ILE A 177 15.66 7.77 7.93
CA ILE A 177 16.68 7.99 8.98
C ILE A 177 16.91 6.71 9.79
N MET A 178 15.82 5.99 10.09
CA MET A 178 15.88 4.70 10.78
C MET A 178 16.64 3.65 9.99
N LEU A 179 16.39 3.51 8.69
CA LEU A 179 17.10 2.57 7.82
C LEU A 179 18.60 2.87 7.79
N ILE A 180 18.97 4.13 7.59
CA ILE A 180 20.39 4.56 7.59
C ILE A 180 21.04 4.31 8.95
N SER A 181 20.38 4.69 10.05
CA SER A 181 20.90 4.47 11.40
C SER A 181 21.02 2.98 11.72
N GLY A 182 20.09 2.15 11.24
CA GLY A 182 20.12 0.71 11.35
C GLY A 182 21.35 0.09 10.69
N ILE A 183 21.68 0.52 9.46
CA ILE A 183 22.89 0.09 8.74
C ILE A 183 24.15 0.48 9.51
N ILE A 184 24.24 1.71 10.05
CA ILE A 184 25.39 2.17 10.85
C ILE A 184 25.56 1.33 12.11
N LEU A 185 24.49 1.01 12.82
CA LEU A 185 24.51 0.17 14.02
C LEU A 185 24.84 -1.28 13.68
N TRP A 186 24.34 -1.79 12.56
CA TRP A 186 24.54 -3.14 12.07
C TRP A 186 25.98 -3.37 11.62
N TRP A 187 26.70 -2.36 11.12
CA TRP A 187 28.01 -2.53 10.47
C TRP A 187 29.01 -3.32 11.33
N PRO A 188 29.54 -4.47 10.85
CA PRO A 188 30.39 -5.36 11.62
C PRO A 188 31.77 -4.77 11.86
N LYS A 189 32.27 -4.85 13.12
CA LYS A 189 33.57 -4.31 13.52
C LYS A 189 34.76 -5.22 13.22
N ASN A 190 34.54 -6.51 13.01
CA ASN A 190 35.58 -7.50 12.75
C ASN A 190 35.06 -8.70 11.94
N LYS A 191 35.99 -9.56 11.46
CA LYS A 191 35.66 -10.73 10.62
C LYS A 191 34.71 -11.73 11.31
N ALA A 192 34.88 -11.95 12.63
CA ALA A 192 34.02 -12.87 13.40
C ALA A 192 32.58 -12.34 13.49
N ALA A 193 32.42 -11.05 13.79
CA ALA A 193 31.10 -10.40 13.80
C ALA A 193 30.45 -10.42 12.41
N ARG A 194 31.23 -10.27 11.33
CA ARG A 194 30.74 -10.33 9.95
C ARG A 194 30.06 -11.67 9.66
N LYS A 195 30.66 -12.80 10.01
CA LYS A 195 30.09 -14.12 9.76
C LYS A 195 28.72 -14.31 10.44
N GLN A 196 28.54 -13.75 11.65
CA GLN A 196 27.31 -13.88 12.42
C GLN A 196 26.19 -12.92 11.96
N ARG A 197 26.51 -11.84 11.23
CA ARG A 197 25.53 -10.82 10.86
C ARG A 197 24.84 -11.04 9.51
N PHE A 198 25.35 -11.96 8.71
CA PHE A 198 24.77 -12.27 7.39
C PHE A 198 23.96 -13.56 7.37
N ARG A 199 24.07 -14.43 8.42
CA ARG A 199 23.40 -15.74 8.43
C ARG A 199 22.89 -16.06 9.82
N PHE A 200 21.75 -16.71 9.89
CA PHE A 200 21.26 -17.31 11.12
C PHE A 200 22.15 -18.49 11.52
N GLN A 201 22.67 -18.44 12.74
CA GLN A 201 23.53 -19.50 13.31
C GLN A 201 23.01 -19.84 14.71
N TRP A 202 21.76 -20.36 14.76
CA TRP A 202 21.13 -20.74 16.01
C TRP A 202 21.42 -22.20 16.36
N LYS A 203 21.57 -22.44 17.65
CA LYS A 203 21.57 -23.77 18.26
C LYS A 203 20.23 -23.97 18.96
N ASP A 204 19.89 -25.21 19.29
CA ASP A 204 18.64 -25.52 20.01
C ASP A 204 18.57 -24.78 21.36
N THR A 205 19.71 -24.55 22.00
CA THR A 205 19.83 -23.78 23.24
C THR A 205 19.82 -22.28 23.08
N THR A 206 19.69 -21.75 21.85
CA THR A 206 19.69 -20.28 21.62
C THR A 206 18.43 -19.66 22.17
N ARG A 207 18.58 -18.74 23.12
CA ARG A 207 17.47 -18.05 23.79
C ARG A 207 16.68 -17.19 22.82
N TRP A 208 15.35 -17.08 23.01
CA TRP A 208 14.42 -16.31 22.17
C TRP A 208 14.86 -14.85 21.99
N LYS A 209 15.30 -14.18 23.04
CA LYS A 209 15.83 -12.81 22.98
C LYS A 209 16.96 -12.66 21.96
N ARG A 210 17.84 -13.66 21.84
CA ARG A 210 18.92 -13.66 20.85
C ARG A 210 18.39 -13.90 19.44
N LYS A 211 17.42 -14.80 19.27
CA LYS A 211 16.78 -15.05 17.97
C LYS A 211 16.11 -13.78 17.43
N ASN A 212 15.32 -13.08 18.26
CA ASN A 212 14.71 -11.81 17.87
C ASN A 212 15.71 -10.74 17.47
N TYR A 213 16.79 -10.60 18.25
CA TYR A 213 17.87 -9.67 17.92
C TYR A 213 18.51 -10.00 16.57
N ASP A 214 18.80 -11.27 16.30
CA ASP A 214 19.41 -11.71 15.05
C ASP A 214 18.43 -11.56 13.88
N MET A 215 17.12 -11.87 14.06
CA MET A 215 16.09 -11.61 13.05
C MET A 215 16.04 -10.14 12.66
N HIS A 216 15.91 -9.24 13.64
CA HIS A 216 15.89 -7.81 13.38
C HIS A 216 17.14 -7.33 12.63
N ASN A 217 18.34 -7.78 13.06
CA ASN A 217 19.60 -7.34 12.45
C ASN A 217 19.82 -7.90 11.05
N ILE A 218 19.52 -9.18 10.84
CA ILE A 218 19.81 -9.84 9.56
C ILE A 218 18.75 -9.48 8.54
N LEU A 219 17.45 -9.66 8.87
CA LEU A 219 16.37 -9.32 7.97
C LEU A 219 16.31 -7.81 7.71
N GLY A 220 16.50 -6.98 8.75
CA GLY A 220 16.55 -5.54 8.63
C GLY A 220 17.64 -5.04 7.69
N PHE A 221 18.82 -5.69 7.68
CA PHE A 221 19.88 -5.37 6.74
C PHE A 221 19.47 -5.67 5.30
N TYR A 222 18.96 -6.87 5.00
CA TYR A 222 18.54 -7.23 3.66
C TYR A 222 17.33 -6.41 3.20
N ALA A 223 16.36 -6.17 4.09
CA ALA A 223 15.19 -5.35 3.79
C ALA A 223 15.51 -3.85 3.65
N SER A 224 16.63 -3.37 4.21
CA SER A 224 16.94 -1.93 4.21
C SER A 224 17.18 -1.37 2.79
N VAL A 225 17.73 -2.17 1.88
CA VAL A 225 17.97 -1.74 0.49
C VAL A 225 16.65 -1.53 -0.24
N LEU A 226 15.76 -2.53 -0.19
CA LEU A 226 14.42 -2.43 -0.76
C LEU A 226 13.58 -1.35 -0.05
N GLY A 227 13.68 -1.30 1.29
CA GLY A 227 13.01 -0.29 2.09
C GLY A 227 13.41 1.14 1.72
N LEU A 228 14.70 1.40 1.45
CA LEU A 228 15.16 2.71 0.97
C LEU A 228 14.59 3.05 -0.41
N VAL A 229 14.56 2.09 -1.34
CA VAL A 229 13.97 2.32 -2.66
C VAL A 229 12.48 2.67 -2.52
N PHE A 230 11.70 1.86 -1.80
CA PHE A 230 10.26 2.10 -1.64
C PHE A 230 9.94 3.39 -0.89
N THR A 231 10.71 3.73 0.15
CA THR A 231 10.45 4.96 0.90
C THR A 231 10.83 6.22 0.12
N ILE A 232 11.90 6.19 -0.66
CA ILE A 232 12.30 7.31 -1.50
C ILE A 232 11.28 7.51 -2.64
N THR A 233 10.92 6.43 -3.37
CA THR A 233 9.95 6.53 -4.47
C THR A 233 8.53 6.83 -4.00
N GLY A 234 8.16 6.43 -2.79
CA GLY A 234 6.83 6.70 -2.23
C GLY A 234 6.65 8.11 -1.66
N LEU A 235 7.71 8.93 -1.60
CA LEU A 235 7.62 10.35 -1.19
C LEU A 235 7.33 11.30 -2.37
N PHE A 236 7.50 10.85 -3.61
CA PHE A 236 7.29 11.61 -4.84
C PHE A 236 6.05 11.09 -5.59
#